data_b7a9fa96506a05b6450821a68811367b
#
_entry.id   b7a9fa96506a05b6450821a68811367b
#
_cell.length_a   1.000
_cell.length_b   1.000
_cell.length_c   1.000
_cell.angle_alpha   90.00
_cell.angle_beta   90.00
_cell.angle_gamma   90.00
#
_symmetry.space_group_name_H-M   'P 1'
#
loop_
_entity.id
_entity.type
_entity.pdbx_description
1 polymer ?
#
loop_
_entity_poly.entity_id
_entity_poly.type
_entity_poly.pdbx_seq_one_letter_code
_entity_poly.pdbx_strand_id
1 'polypeptide(L)'
;MSAAGWAVLLAALIGFFTVLISAYLPARKALRTSAIEVIRQSQDIKIRANKVKTWKLTGKLFGLEGTLASKNFKRNRKKYRATVFSLFVSVVLFISATSFCDYMSTAINTMISTVSCDIRVSDDLTDDSKALYDKLRVTKGVTKSSYYFNLSTESSISAVVPDSSISEEYRNGVDGEGGQLNEPVDEKGNVVKSKTQLVDNLTVVFMENQAFDECVKQNGANGKFDALAYDAMSNQTRDGKMYKYPLFNKIPNEVEVCFPKKLPKHYEDVYVRRVGKNGELECRMEKYLNEEAEPNSERFVPYKEFYNTRKITIGKTLDKAPFGMENEVGSGLVLFLPERAMAKICPAGIEKLMVMLYNSDNPTETSEKMCQVLENNDRSTGNLYN
;
A
#
# COMPACT_ATOMS: atom_id res chain seq x y z
N MET A 1 -2.30 -3.70 16.40
CA MET A 1 -1.70 -2.40 16.80
C MET A 1 -1.88 -2.22 18.30
N SER A 2 -0.83 -2.41 19.10
CA SER A 2 -0.89 -2.11 20.55
C SER A 2 -0.73 -0.59 20.72
N ALA A 3 -1.76 0.09 21.20
CA ALA A 3 -1.64 1.49 21.57
C ALA A 3 -0.55 1.60 22.64
N ALA A 4 0.48 2.40 22.40
CA ALA A 4 1.55 2.61 23.36
C ALA A 4 0.95 3.15 24.68
N GLY A 5 1.18 2.49 25.81
CA GLY A 5 0.54 2.80 27.10
C GLY A 5 0.73 4.27 27.53
N TRP A 6 1.82 4.91 27.12
CA TRP A 6 2.06 6.33 27.36
C TRP A 6 1.06 7.26 26.64
N ALA A 7 0.55 6.86 25.44
CA ALA A 7 -0.43 7.66 24.69
C ALA A 7 -1.80 7.66 25.39
N VAL A 8 -2.18 6.52 25.97
CA VAL A 8 -3.41 6.40 26.79
C VAL A 8 -3.29 7.25 28.05
N LEU A 9 -2.14 7.22 28.70
CA LEU A 9 -1.87 8.03 29.90
C LEU A 9 -1.89 9.52 29.60
N LEU A 10 -1.32 9.94 28.47
CA LEU A 10 -1.32 11.33 28.01
C LEU A 10 -2.71 11.83 27.66
N ALA A 11 -3.53 10.99 27.01
CA ALA A 11 -4.95 11.31 26.71
C ALA A 11 -5.76 11.45 28.01
N ALA A 12 -5.57 10.56 28.99
CA ALA A 12 -6.22 10.66 30.31
C ALA A 12 -5.82 11.94 31.08
N LEU A 13 -4.54 12.32 31.02
CA LEU A 13 -4.02 13.57 31.63
C LEU A 13 -4.66 14.80 30.98
N ILE A 14 -4.72 14.86 29.67
CA ILE A 14 -5.38 15.96 28.95
C ILE A 14 -6.84 16.06 29.31
N GLY A 15 -7.56 14.92 29.34
CA GLY A 15 -8.96 14.87 29.77
C GLY A 15 -9.16 15.38 31.20
N PHE A 16 -8.33 14.94 32.14
CA PHE A 16 -8.36 15.36 33.53
C PHE A 16 -8.16 16.87 33.68
N PHE A 17 -7.13 17.45 33.05
CA PHE A 17 -6.87 18.88 33.08
C PHE A 17 -8.02 19.68 32.42
N THR A 18 -8.60 19.18 31.35
CA THR A 18 -9.73 19.83 30.68
C THR A 18 -10.94 19.90 31.62
N VAL A 19 -11.27 18.82 32.33
CA VAL A 19 -12.35 18.78 33.32
C VAL A 19 -12.07 19.72 34.49
N LEU A 20 -10.84 19.70 35.05
CA LEU A 20 -10.45 20.61 36.12
C LEU A 20 -10.59 22.07 35.75
N ILE A 21 -10.08 22.48 34.58
CA ILE A 21 -10.17 23.87 34.11
C ILE A 21 -11.63 24.26 33.87
N SER A 22 -12.41 23.36 33.27
CA SER A 22 -13.83 23.55 32.99
C SER A 22 -14.68 23.76 34.27
N ALA A 23 -14.35 23.00 35.33
CA ALA A 23 -15.04 23.13 36.62
C ALA A 23 -14.53 24.34 37.44
N TYR A 24 -13.22 24.61 37.42
CA TYR A 24 -12.59 25.66 38.20
C TYR A 24 -13.06 27.05 37.84
N LEU A 25 -13.24 27.38 36.55
CA LEU A 25 -13.64 28.72 36.10
C LEU A 25 -15.03 29.10 36.55
N PRO A 26 -16.09 28.26 36.44
CA PRO A 26 -17.41 28.55 37.00
C PRO A 26 -17.41 28.61 38.53
N ALA A 27 -16.74 27.68 39.21
CA ALA A 27 -16.65 27.67 40.69
C ALA A 27 -16.02 28.94 41.22
N ARG A 28 -14.89 29.37 40.66
CA ARG A 28 -14.23 30.64 41.06
C ARG A 28 -15.13 31.88 40.80
N LYS A 29 -15.93 31.87 39.75
CA LYS A 29 -16.88 32.94 39.48
C LYS A 29 -18.03 32.92 40.48
N ALA A 30 -18.56 31.76 40.83
CA ALA A 30 -19.61 31.62 41.84
C ALA A 30 -19.17 32.13 43.23
N LEU A 31 -17.92 31.78 43.65
CA LEU A 31 -17.34 32.23 44.93
C LEU A 31 -17.11 33.76 45.02
N ARG A 32 -16.98 34.45 43.89
CA ARG A 32 -16.74 35.89 43.81
C ARG A 32 -18.02 36.71 43.73
N THR A 33 -19.18 36.11 43.59
CA THR A 33 -20.46 36.78 43.47
C THR A 33 -21.20 36.74 44.82
N SER A 34 -21.53 37.90 45.37
CA SER A 34 -22.28 37.95 46.61
C SER A 34 -23.71 37.47 46.40
N ALA A 35 -24.30 36.78 47.38
CA ALA A 35 -25.68 36.28 47.31
C ALA A 35 -26.70 37.38 47.02
N ILE A 36 -26.48 38.58 47.52
CA ILE A 36 -27.32 39.77 47.28
C ILE A 36 -27.23 40.25 45.83
N GLU A 37 -26.01 40.16 45.21
CA GLU A 37 -25.83 40.54 43.78
C GLU A 37 -26.48 39.55 42.81
N VAL A 38 -26.52 38.24 43.17
CA VAL A 38 -27.20 37.21 42.40
C VAL A 38 -28.73 37.43 42.40
N ILE A 39 -29.32 37.78 43.58
CA ILE A 39 -30.75 37.99 43.70
C ILE A 39 -31.16 39.30 42.98
N ARG A 40 -30.34 40.34 43.01
CA ARG A 40 -30.63 41.61 42.34
C ARG A 40 -30.51 41.60 40.81
N GLN A 41 -29.90 40.59 40.22
CA GLN A 41 -29.61 40.50 38.78
C GLN A 41 -28.93 41.75 38.19
N SER A 42 -28.31 42.60 39.03
CA SER A 42 -27.82 43.93 38.68
C SER A 42 -26.47 43.94 37.93
N GLN A 43 -25.85 42.77 37.72
CA GLN A 43 -24.59 42.71 36.97
C GLN A 43 -24.70 42.60 35.45
N ASP A 44 -25.92 42.71 34.91
CA ASP A 44 -26.09 42.69 33.47
C ASP A 44 -25.78 44.06 32.88
N ILE A 45 -24.63 44.12 32.26
CA ILE A 45 -24.28 45.09 31.22
C ILE A 45 -23.70 46.44 31.72
N LYS A 46 -22.40 46.43 32.09
CA LYS A 46 -21.58 47.65 32.18
C LYS A 46 -20.99 48.03 30.80
N ILE A 47 -21.82 48.53 29.88
CA ILE A 47 -21.34 49.06 28.60
C ILE A 47 -21.72 50.52 28.48
N ARG A 48 -20.74 51.43 28.36
CA ARG A 48 -20.94 52.85 28.10
C ARG A 48 -21.63 53.02 26.74
N ALA A 49 -22.73 53.78 26.68
CA ALA A 49 -23.60 54.01 25.51
C ALA A 49 -22.83 54.43 24.23
N ASN A 50 -21.75 55.20 24.39
CA ASN A 50 -20.96 55.75 23.29
C ASN A 50 -20.05 54.76 22.57
N LYS A 51 -19.91 53.50 23.02
CA LYS A 51 -19.03 52.51 22.41
C LYS A 51 -19.69 51.59 21.37
N VAL A 52 -21.01 51.72 21.15
CA VAL A 52 -21.73 50.82 20.23
C VAL A 52 -22.00 51.55 18.91
N LYS A 53 -20.99 51.63 18.03
CA LYS A 53 -21.16 52.12 16.66
C LYS A 53 -21.72 50.97 15.77
N THR A 54 -22.81 51.27 15.05
CA THR A 54 -23.39 50.38 14.03
C THR A 54 -22.80 50.70 12.65
N TRP A 55 -22.70 49.70 11.79
CA TRP A 55 -22.25 49.88 10.42
C TRP A 55 -23.35 50.59 9.61
N LYS A 56 -23.03 51.63 8.86
CA LYS A 56 -24.00 52.43 8.08
C LYS A 56 -24.78 51.57 7.06
N LEU A 57 -24.17 50.50 6.58
CA LEU A 57 -24.80 49.55 5.65
C LEU A 57 -25.97 48.79 6.28
N THR A 58 -25.90 48.47 7.59
CA THR A 58 -26.96 47.73 8.31
C THR A 58 -28.26 48.55 8.38
N GLY A 59 -28.16 49.88 8.55
CA GLY A 59 -29.31 50.76 8.50
C GLY A 59 -29.91 50.92 7.11
N LYS A 60 -29.07 50.86 6.07
CA LYS A 60 -29.53 51.06 4.69
C LYS A 60 -30.20 49.76 4.12
N LEU A 61 -29.75 48.58 4.57
CA LEU A 61 -30.29 47.28 4.11
C LEU A 61 -31.45 46.76 4.96
N PHE A 62 -31.42 46.98 6.27
CA PHE A 62 -32.38 46.40 7.22
C PHE A 62 -33.15 47.43 8.06
N GLY A 63 -33.05 48.71 7.69
CA GLY A 63 -33.81 49.80 8.36
C GLY A 63 -33.52 49.96 9.86
N LEU A 64 -34.51 50.49 10.60
CA LEU A 64 -34.40 50.73 12.04
C LEU A 64 -34.27 49.43 12.84
N GLU A 65 -34.99 48.40 12.43
CA GLU A 65 -34.96 47.07 13.10
C GLU A 65 -33.59 46.44 13.04
N GLY A 66 -32.92 46.46 11.88
CA GLY A 66 -31.55 45.96 11.71
C GLY A 66 -30.52 46.73 12.53
N THR A 67 -30.68 48.05 12.69
CA THR A 67 -29.82 48.88 13.55
C THR A 67 -30.02 48.56 15.03
N LEU A 68 -31.25 48.35 15.48
CA LEU A 68 -31.59 47.94 16.84
C LEU A 68 -31.04 46.53 17.15
N ALA A 69 -31.25 45.58 16.25
CA ALA A 69 -30.71 44.22 16.37
C ALA A 69 -29.17 44.24 16.46
N SER A 70 -28.49 44.99 15.58
CA SER A 70 -27.03 45.13 15.59
C SER A 70 -26.50 45.76 16.89
N LYS A 71 -27.20 46.76 17.44
CA LYS A 71 -26.85 47.38 18.75
C LYS A 71 -27.03 46.37 19.89
N ASN A 72 -28.14 45.62 19.89
CA ASN A 72 -28.41 44.60 20.90
C ASN A 72 -27.39 43.45 20.83
N PHE A 73 -27.06 42.98 19.63
CA PHE A 73 -26.02 41.98 19.42
C PHE A 73 -24.65 42.44 19.93
N LYS A 74 -24.24 43.66 19.59
CA LYS A 74 -22.95 44.22 20.06
C LYS A 74 -22.92 44.42 21.58
N ARG A 75 -24.06 44.78 22.20
CA ARG A 75 -24.21 44.90 23.64
C ARG A 75 -24.04 43.57 24.36
N ASN A 76 -24.59 42.49 23.79
CA ASN A 76 -24.56 41.15 24.35
C ASN A 76 -23.45 40.25 23.77
N ARG A 77 -22.45 40.84 23.12
CA ARG A 77 -21.39 40.13 22.37
C ARG A 77 -20.70 39.02 23.16
N LYS A 78 -20.56 39.19 24.49
CA LYS A 78 -19.94 38.15 25.35
C LYS A 78 -20.81 36.88 25.45
N LYS A 79 -22.14 37.01 25.46
CA LYS A 79 -23.04 35.84 25.52
C LYS A 79 -23.04 35.06 24.21
N TYR A 80 -22.94 35.76 23.07
CA TYR A 80 -22.94 35.10 21.76
C TYR A 80 -21.59 34.51 21.33
N ARG A 81 -20.48 34.98 21.92
CA ARG A 81 -19.15 34.50 21.53
C ARG A 81 -18.97 32.99 21.73
N ALA A 82 -19.46 32.44 22.84
CA ALA A 82 -19.38 31.00 23.11
C ALA A 82 -20.19 30.20 22.08
N THR A 83 -21.41 30.64 21.75
CA THR A 83 -22.25 29.97 20.76
C THR A 83 -21.66 30.03 19.35
N VAL A 84 -21.15 31.24 18.94
CA VAL A 84 -20.50 31.40 17.64
C VAL A 84 -19.24 30.55 17.54
N PHE A 85 -18.42 30.50 18.61
CA PHE A 85 -17.23 29.66 18.64
C PHE A 85 -17.58 28.19 18.59
N SER A 86 -18.59 27.74 19.36
CA SER A 86 -19.04 26.34 19.32
C SER A 86 -19.56 25.98 17.92
N LEU A 87 -20.35 26.84 17.28
CA LEU A 87 -20.80 26.59 15.91
C LEU A 87 -19.65 26.54 14.91
N PHE A 88 -18.69 27.46 15.03
CA PHE A 88 -17.49 27.44 14.18
C PHE A 88 -16.70 26.14 14.33
N VAL A 89 -16.43 25.72 15.57
CA VAL A 89 -15.71 24.45 15.83
C VAL A 89 -16.50 23.26 15.28
N SER A 90 -17.83 23.23 15.45
CA SER A 90 -18.68 22.15 14.92
C SER A 90 -18.61 22.08 13.39
N VAL A 91 -18.65 23.22 12.70
CA VAL A 91 -18.54 23.27 11.24
C VAL A 91 -17.15 22.82 10.77
N VAL A 92 -16.09 23.27 11.44
CA VAL A 92 -14.70 22.85 11.13
C VAL A 92 -14.54 21.36 11.33
N LEU A 93 -15.02 20.80 12.45
CA LEU A 93 -14.96 19.37 12.71
C LEU A 93 -15.76 18.56 11.68
N PHE A 94 -16.94 19.04 11.31
CA PHE A 94 -17.75 18.38 10.28
C PHE A 94 -17.04 18.35 8.93
N ILE A 95 -16.51 19.49 8.47
CA ILE A 95 -15.76 19.57 7.20
C ILE A 95 -14.51 18.69 7.27
N SER A 96 -13.77 18.71 8.38
CA SER A 96 -12.57 17.88 8.54
C SER A 96 -12.90 16.38 8.51
N ALA A 97 -13.98 15.97 9.19
CA ALA A 97 -14.40 14.57 9.21
C ALA A 97 -14.88 14.11 7.83
N THR A 98 -15.71 14.90 7.14
CA THR A 98 -16.16 14.55 5.78
C THR A 98 -15.00 14.49 4.80
N SER A 99 -14.09 15.46 4.82
CA SER A 99 -12.90 15.46 3.95
C SER A 99 -11.98 14.27 4.23
N PHE A 100 -11.83 13.88 5.49
CA PHE A 100 -11.07 12.68 5.86
C PHE A 100 -11.75 11.41 5.33
N CYS A 101 -13.07 11.27 5.52
CA CYS A 101 -13.82 10.13 5.00
C CYS A 101 -13.75 10.06 3.45
N ASP A 102 -13.89 11.19 2.76
CA ASP A 102 -13.78 11.25 1.30
C ASP A 102 -12.39 10.87 0.82
N TYR A 103 -11.35 11.37 1.49
CA TYR A 103 -9.97 11.00 1.19
C TYR A 103 -9.72 9.51 1.39
N MET A 104 -10.15 8.96 2.53
CA MET A 104 -10.02 7.52 2.82
C MET A 104 -10.82 6.67 1.83
N SER A 105 -12.06 7.06 1.50
CA SER A 105 -12.87 6.37 0.50
C SER A 105 -12.22 6.41 -0.88
N THR A 106 -11.66 7.55 -1.28
CA THR A 106 -10.95 7.68 -2.55
C THR A 106 -9.69 6.80 -2.58
N ALA A 107 -8.91 6.79 -1.49
CA ALA A 107 -7.72 5.95 -1.38
C ALA A 107 -8.08 4.45 -1.47
N ILE A 108 -9.11 4.02 -0.73
CA ILE A 108 -9.60 2.64 -0.74
C ILE A 108 -10.14 2.29 -2.13
N ASN A 109 -10.99 3.13 -2.73
CA ASN A 109 -11.55 2.89 -4.06
C ASN A 109 -10.46 2.85 -5.13
N THR A 110 -9.40 3.64 -5.02
CA THR A 110 -8.26 3.58 -5.94
C THR A 110 -7.51 2.25 -5.82
N MET A 111 -7.41 1.69 -4.63
CA MET A 111 -6.82 0.36 -4.40
C MET A 111 -7.72 -0.78 -4.88
N ILE A 112 -9.02 -0.70 -4.60
CA ILE A 112 -9.99 -1.76 -4.95
C ILE A 112 -10.38 -1.71 -6.43
N SER A 113 -10.56 -0.54 -7.02
CA SER A 113 -10.97 -0.38 -8.42
C SER A 113 -9.93 -0.82 -9.44
N THR A 114 -8.70 -1.12 -9.00
CA THR A 114 -7.65 -1.68 -9.87
C THR A 114 -7.75 -3.20 -9.99
N VAL A 115 -8.55 -3.89 -9.17
CA VAL A 115 -8.64 -5.36 -9.16
C VAL A 115 -9.92 -5.81 -9.85
N SER A 116 -9.80 -6.71 -10.81
CA SER A 116 -10.94 -7.22 -11.59
C SER A 116 -11.70 -8.39 -10.94
N CYS A 117 -11.38 -8.75 -9.69
CA CYS A 117 -12.11 -9.75 -8.91
C CYS A 117 -12.78 -9.13 -7.68
N ASP A 118 -13.93 -9.70 -7.28
CA ASP A 118 -14.72 -9.22 -6.14
C ASP A 118 -14.27 -9.80 -4.81
N ILE A 119 -13.79 -11.06 -4.82
CA ILE A 119 -13.39 -11.80 -3.62
C ILE A 119 -12.05 -12.49 -3.89
N ARG A 120 -11.11 -12.34 -2.95
CA ARG A 120 -9.79 -12.97 -2.98
C ARG A 120 -9.58 -13.76 -1.70
N VAL A 121 -9.12 -15.01 -1.84
CA VAL A 121 -8.74 -15.87 -0.72
C VAL A 121 -7.29 -16.31 -0.91
N SER A 122 -6.46 -16.08 0.10
CA SER A 122 -5.06 -16.52 0.10
C SER A 122 -4.88 -17.69 1.05
N ASP A 123 -4.20 -18.74 0.61
CA ASP A 123 -3.93 -19.95 1.40
C ASP A 123 -2.51 -20.44 1.14
N ASP A 124 -1.77 -20.78 2.19
CA ASP A 124 -0.48 -21.43 2.05
C ASP A 124 -0.69 -22.77 1.32
N LEU A 125 0.11 -23.04 0.28
CA LEU A 125 -0.09 -24.20 -0.55
C LEU A 125 0.13 -25.49 0.25
N THR A 126 -0.98 -26.19 0.48
CA THR A 126 -1.05 -27.54 1.06
C THR A 126 -1.68 -28.50 0.08
N ASP A 127 -1.63 -29.80 0.37
CA ASP A 127 -2.27 -30.83 -0.49
C ASP A 127 -3.79 -30.61 -0.63
N ASP A 128 -4.42 -29.96 0.36
CA ASP A 128 -5.87 -29.71 0.38
C ASP A 128 -6.28 -28.36 -0.26
N SER A 129 -5.35 -27.48 -0.61
CA SER A 129 -5.68 -26.13 -1.11
C SER A 129 -6.51 -26.15 -2.39
N LYS A 130 -6.25 -27.11 -3.30
CA LYS A 130 -7.08 -27.28 -4.51
C LYS A 130 -8.46 -27.81 -4.20
N ALA A 131 -8.61 -28.73 -3.26
CA ALA A 131 -9.91 -29.21 -2.81
C ALA A 131 -10.72 -28.09 -2.14
N LEU A 132 -10.05 -27.20 -1.41
CA LEU A 132 -10.65 -25.99 -0.86
C LEU A 132 -11.15 -25.04 -1.97
N TYR A 133 -10.33 -24.79 -2.99
CA TYR A 133 -10.74 -24.00 -4.17
C TYR A 133 -11.99 -24.59 -4.83
N ASP A 134 -12.03 -25.91 -5.02
CA ASP A 134 -13.18 -26.60 -5.62
C ASP A 134 -14.47 -26.47 -4.79
N LYS A 135 -14.35 -26.41 -3.45
CA LYS A 135 -15.49 -26.13 -2.56
C LYS A 135 -15.95 -24.67 -2.63
N LEU A 136 -14.99 -23.74 -2.66
CA LEU A 136 -15.30 -22.32 -2.69
C LEU A 136 -15.92 -21.87 -4.03
N ARG A 137 -15.43 -22.38 -5.17
CA ARG A 137 -15.94 -21.99 -6.50
C ARG A 137 -17.39 -22.38 -6.77
N VAL A 138 -17.92 -23.38 -6.05
CA VAL A 138 -19.35 -23.80 -6.18
C VAL A 138 -20.26 -23.09 -5.17
N THR A 139 -19.72 -22.18 -4.36
CA THR A 139 -20.53 -21.37 -3.44
C THR A 139 -21.55 -20.55 -4.21
N LYS A 140 -22.78 -20.54 -3.73
CA LYS A 140 -23.89 -19.82 -4.39
C LYS A 140 -23.55 -18.33 -4.51
N GLY A 141 -23.66 -17.80 -5.71
CA GLY A 141 -23.36 -16.41 -6.06
C GLY A 141 -22.04 -16.24 -6.84
N VAL A 142 -21.16 -17.24 -6.86
CA VAL A 142 -19.95 -17.21 -7.68
C VAL A 142 -20.28 -17.30 -9.16
N THR A 143 -19.82 -16.34 -9.94
CA THR A 143 -20.03 -16.26 -11.39
C THR A 143 -18.80 -16.60 -12.20
N LYS A 144 -17.61 -16.29 -11.65
CA LYS A 144 -16.31 -16.59 -12.24
C LYS A 144 -15.33 -16.92 -11.14
N SER A 145 -14.43 -17.86 -11.40
CA SER A 145 -13.33 -18.18 -10.49
C SER A 145 -12.07 -18.51 -11.26
N SER A 146 -10.92 -18.28 -10.64
CA SER A 146 -9.61 -18.72 -11.09
C SER A 146 -8.67 -18.74 -9.91
N TYR A 147 -7.44 -19.22 -10.08
CA TYR A 147 -6.40 -19.15 -9.07
C TYR A 147 -5.03 -18.98 -9.71
N TYR A 148 -4.09 -18.56 -8.89
CA TYR A 148 -2.68 -18.53 -9.23
C TYR A 148 -1.82 -18.86 -8.00
N PHE A 149 -0.55 -19.15 -8.26
CA PHE A 149 0.44 -19.32 -7.22
C PHE A 149 1.46 -18.19 -7.29
N ASN A 150 1.65 -17.55 -6.14
CA ASN A 150 2.75 -16.63 -5.92
C ASN A 150 3.86 -17.34 -5.14
N LEU A 151 5.10 -16.93 -5.36
CA LEU A 151 6.25 -17.54 -4.71
C LEU A 151 6.68 -16.68 -3.52
N SER A 152 6.86 -17.31 -2.37
CA SER A 152 7.44 -16.70 -1.19
C SER A 152 8.90 -17.11 -1.09
N THR A 153 9.81 -16.14 -1.06
CA THR A 153 11.25 -16.36 -0.95
C THR A 153 11.85 -15.41 0.09
N GLU A 154 12.87 -15.87 0.80
CA GLU A 154 13.62 -15.05 1.77
C GLU A 154 14.33 -13.86 1.08
N SER A 155 14.69 -14.01 -0.19
CA SER A 155 15.34 -12.98 -1.01
C SER A 155 14.58 -12.80 -2.32
N SER A 156 14.71 -11.64 -2.95
CA SER A 156 14.03 -11.34 -4.22
C SER A 156 14.40 -12.33 -5.32
N ILE A 157 13.39 -12.70 -6.12
CA ILE A 157 13.61 -13.36 -7.41
C ILE A 157 14.12 -12.30 -8.38
N SER A 158 15.21 -12.62 -9.08
CA SER A 158 15.90 -11.68 -9.97
C SER A 158 15.94 -12.21 -11.38
N ALA A 159 16.31 -11.37 -12.33
CA ALA A 159 16.57 -11.79 -13.71
C ALA A 159 17.90 -11.26 -14.20
N VAL A 160 18.68 -12.12 -14.89
CA VAL A 160 19.85 -11.69 -15.65
C VAL A 160 19.40 -11.30 -17.05
N VAL A 161 19.66 -10.07 -17.42
CA VAL A 161 19.24 -9.46 -18.68
C VAL A 161 20.40 -8.70 -19.37
N PRO A 162 20.36 -8.48 -20.70
CA PRO A 162 21.32 -7.63 -21.34
C PRO A 162 21.22 -6.18 -20.81
N ASP A 163 22.34 -5.54 -20.51
CA ASP A 163 22.39 -4.15 -20.04
C ASP A 163 21.68 -3.18 -21.01
N SER A 164 21.85 -3.40 -22.32
CA SER A 164 21.23 -2.59 -23.37
C SER A 164 19.70 -2.66 -23.43
N SER A 165 19.08 -3.62 -22.76
CA SER A 165 17.61 -3.74 -22.72
C SER A 165 16.97 -2.87 -21.66
N ILE A 166 17.73 -2.40 -20.68
CA ILE A 166 17.22 -1.65 -19.51
C ILE A 166 16.88 -0.21 -19.90
N SER A 167 15.73 0.28 -19.41
CA SER A 167 15.30 1.64 -19.66
C SER A 167 16.10 2.66 -18.84
N GLU A 168 16.19 3.89 -19.34
CA GLU A 168 16.83 4.98 -18.62
C GLU A 168 16.06 5.34 -17.35
N GLU A 169 14.74 5.26 -17.39
CA GLU A 169 13.88 5.53 -16.24
C GLU A 169 14.10 4.52 -15.11
N TYR A 170 14.30 3.25 -15.43
CA TYR A 170 14.62 2.24 -14.41
C TYR A 170 16.02 2.43 -13.85
N ARG A 171 16.98 2.82 -14.71
CA ARG A 171 18.38 3.05 -14.32
C ARG A 171 18.53 4.28 -13.42
N ASN A 172 18.01 5.42 -13.87
CA ASN A 172 18.28 6.72 -13.29
C ASN A 172 17.08 7.31 -12.53
N GLY A 173 15.91 6.69 -12.63
CA GLY A 173 14.66 7.26 -12.14
C GLY A 173 14.04 8.28 -13.09
N VAL A 174 12.88 8.77 -12.73
CA VAL A 174 12.21 9.85 -13.45
C VAL A 174 12.75 11.18 -12.94
N ASP A 175 13.19 12.05 -13.85
CA ASP A 175 13.85 13.33 -13.52
C ASP A 175 15.11 13.17 -12.61
N GLY A 176 15.78 12.02 -12.69
CA GLY A 176 16.94 11.70 -11.86
C GLY A 176 16.62 11.28 -10.42
N GLU A 177 15.36 11.02 -10.13
CA GLU A 177 14.91 10.53 -8.81
C GLU A 177 14.34 9.11 -8.90
N GLY A 178 14.72 8.27 -7.94
CA GLY A 178 14.11 6.94 -7.77
C GLY A 178 14.59 5.85 -8.71
N GLY A 179 15.78 5.97 -9.28
CA GLY A 179 16.43 4.87 -10.01
C GLY A 179 16.53 3.61 -9.16
N GLN A 180 16.25 2.46 -9.76
CA GLN A 180 16.14 1.15 -9.07
C GLN A 180 17.25 0.17 -9.44
N LEU A 181 18.04 0.46 -10.47
CA LEU A 181 19.09 -0.43 -10.91
C LEU A 181 20.30 -0.38 -9.96
N ASN A 182 20.67 -1.54 -9.43
CA ASN A 182 21.91 -1.71 -8.68
C ASN A 182 23.06 -1.90 -9.67
N GLU A 183 23.70 -0.81 -10.09
CA GLU A 183 24.86 -0.87 -10.99
C GLU A 183 26.01 -1.66 -10.35
N PRO A 184 26.64 -2.60 -11.09
CA PRO A 184 27.73 -3.36 -10.53
C PRO A 184 28.99 -2.53 -10.37
N VAL A 185 29.79 -2.90 -9.35
CA VAL A 185 31.07 -2.25 -9.04
C VAL A 185 32.28 -3.15 -9.34
N ASP A 186 33.46 -2.57 -9.44
CA ASP A 186 34.72 -3.30 -9.48
C ASP A 186 35.23 -3.66 -8.06
N GLU A 187 36.39 -4.29 -7.98
CA GLU A 187 37.02 -4.64 -6.70
C GLU A 187 37.37 -3.40 -5.83
N LYS A 188 37.39 -2.21 -6.40
CA LYS A 188 37.66 -0.94 -5.70
C LYS A 188 36.40 -0.18 -5.33
N GLY A 189 35.22 -0.72 -5.68
CA GLY A 189 33.93 -0.07 -5.43
C GLY A 189 33.53 1.00 -6.45
N ASN A 190 34.21 1.09 -7.60
CA ASN A 190 33.82 2.01 -8.66
C ASN A 190 32.75 1.35 -9.52
N VAL A 191 31.71 2.10 -9.89
CA VAL A 191 30.68 1.64 -10.84
C VAL A 191 31.32 1.28 -12.18
N VAL A 192 31.01 0.10 -12.69
CA VAL A 192 31.55 -0.42 -13.95
C VAL A 192 30.43 -0.87 -14.88
N LYS A 193 30.67 -0.72 -16.19
CA LYS A 193 29.76 -1.23 -17.20
C LYS A 193 29.86 -2.75 -17.29
N SER A 194 28.72 -3.43 -17.21
CA SER A 194 28.59 -4.86 -17.45
C SER A 194 27.84 -5.09 -18.77
N LYS A 195 28.04 -6.26 -19.39
CA LYS A 195 27.24 -6.68 -20.56
C LYS A 195 25.83 -7.13 -20.15
N THR A 196 25.72 -7.60 -18.93
CA THR A 196 24.47 -8.09 -18.33
C THR A 196 24.27 -7.46 -16.98
N GLN A 197 23.02 -7.31 -16.60
CA GLN A 197 22.60 -6.78 -15.31
C GLN A 197 21.75 -7.81 -14.58
N LEU A 198 21.80 -7.81 -13.25
CA LEU A 198 20.89 -8.53 -12.40
C LEU A 198 19.80 -7.57 -11.94
N VAL A 199 18.58 -7.79 -12.40
CA VAL A 199 17.41 -6.99 -12.06
C VAL A 199 16.64 -7.70 -10.96
N ASP A 200 16.48 -7.04 -9.80
CA ASP A 200 15.88 -7.63 -8.61
C ASP A 200 14.35 -7.44 -8.55
N ASN A 201 13.77 -6.62 -9.44
CA ASN A 201 12.34 -6.36 -9.52
C ASN A 201 11.63 -7.35 -10.46
N LEU A 202 11.60 -8.63 -10.07
CA LEU A 202 10.95 -9.70 -10.83
C LEU A 202 9.95 -10.44 -9.96
N THR A 203 8.73 -10.59 -10.46
CA THR A 203 7.70 -11.46 -9.87
C THR A 203 7.39 -12.60 -10.84
N VAL A 204 7.29 -13.81 -10.31
CA VAL A 204 6.91 -15.01 -11.08
C VAL A 204 5.60 -15.54 -10.56
N VAL A 205 4.58 -15.59 -11.43
CA VAL A 205 3.24 -16.01 -11.11
C VAL A 205 2.88 -17.25 -11.94
N PHE A 206 2.43 -18.31 -11.30
CA PHE A 206 1.93 -19.50 -11.99
C PHE A 206 0.39 -19.49 -11.99
N MET A 207 -0.19 -19.26 -13.15
CA MET A 207 -1.64 -19.20 -13.37
C MET A 207 -2.26 -20.58 -13.53
N GLU A 208 -3.52 -20.71 -13.16
CA GLU A 208 -4.36 -21.82 -13.57
C GLU A 208 -4.21 -22.06 -15.09
N ASN A 209 -4.04 -23.32 -15.50
CA ASN A 209 -3.73 -23.64 -16.90
C ASN A 209 -4.78 -23.12 -17.88
N GLN A 210 -6.07 -23.21 -17.53
CA GLN A 210 -7.15 -22.70 -18.38
C GLN A 210 -7.10 -21.18 -18.50
N ALA A 211 -6.91 -20.47 -17.39
CA ALA A 211 -6.80 -19.01 -17.39
C ALA A 211 -5.59 -18.53 -18.21
N PHE A 212 -4.46 -19.23 -18.13
CA PHE A 212 -3.29 -18.94 -18.95
C PHE A 212 -3.58 -19.11 -20.44
N ASP A 213 -4.18 -20.25 -20.84
CA ASP A 213 -4.48 -20.55 -22.25
C ASP A 213 -5.53 -19.57 -22.82
N GLU A 214 -6.49 -19.12 -22.01
CA GLU A 214 -7.42 -18.05 -22.37
C GLU A 214 -6.71 -16.71 -22.56
N CYS A 215 -5.78 -16.35 -21.64
CA CYS A 215 -4.99 -15.13 -21.73
C CYS A 215 -4.11 -15.13 -23.00
N VAL A 216 -3.49 -16.24 -23.34
CA VAL A 216 -2.72 -16.43 -24.58
C VAL A 216 -3.58 -16.15 -25.82
N LYS A 217 -4.78 -16.72 -25.87
CA LYS A 217 -5.74 -16.52 -26.99
C LYS A 217 -6.19 -15.06 -27.10
N GLN A 218 -6.61 -14.47 -25.98
CA GLN A 218 -7.10 -13.09 -25.94
C GLN A 218 -6.06 -12.08 -26.41
N ASN A 219 -4.79 -12.33 -26.08
CA ASN A 219 -3.69 -11.45 -26.45
C ASN A 219 -3.05 -11.81 -27.79
N GLY A 220 -3.50 -12.87 -28.47
CA GLY A 220 -2.96 -13.29 -29.77
C GLY A 220 -1.48 -13.70 -29.72
N ALA A 221 -1.01 -14.26 -28.59
CA ALA A 221 0.33 -14.79 -28.49
C ALA A 221 0.43 -16.12 -29.25
N ASN A 222 1.46 -16.26 -30.08
CA ASN A 222 1.63 -17.40 -30.94
C ASN A 222 3.06 -17.95 -30.84
N GLY A 223 3.23 -19.24 -31.15
CA GLY A 223 4.52 -19.91 -31.12
C GLY A 223 4.77 -20.71 -29.84
N LYS A 224 6.02 -21.15 -29.66
CA LYS A 224 6.44 -21.89 -28.47
C LYS A 224 7.16 -20.93 -27.53
N PHE A 225 6.60 -20.76 -26.35
CA PHE A 225 7.14 -19.90 -25.28
C PHE A 225 6.75 -20.47 -23.91
N ASP A 226 7.38 -19.97 -22.87
CA ASP A 226 7.13 -20.40 -21.49
C ASP A 226 6.22 -19.44 -20.75
N ALA A 227 6.33 -18.11 -21.00
CA ALA A 227 5.66 -17.08 -20.24
C ALA A 227 5.05 -15.96 -21.09
N LEU A 228 4.03 -15.30 -20.56
CA LEU A 228 3.63 -13.93 -20.90
C LEU A 228 4.29 -12.96 -19.92
N ALA A 229 4.56 -11.73 -20.35
CA ALA A 229 5.22 -10.74 -19.51
C ALA A 229 4.37 -9.49 -19.34
N TYR A 230 4.46 -8.87 -18.18
CA TYR A 230 3.99 -7.52 -17.94
C TYR A 230 5.15 -6.71 -17.36
N ASP A 231 5.40 -5.54 -17.92
CA ASP A 231 6.54 -4.71 -17.54
C ASP A 231 6.09 -3.31 -17.17
N ALA A 232 6.03 -3.06 -15.88
CA ALA A 232 5.78 -1.72 -15.36
C ALA A 232 6.29 -1.58 -13.92
N MET A 233 7.00 -0.50 -13.68
CA MET A 233 7.29 0.03 -12.36
C MET A 233 6.33 1.17 -12.05
N SER A 234 5.89 1.23 -10.80
CA SER A 234 5.18 2.38 -10.25
C SER A 234 6.03 2.98 -9.13
N ASN A 235 6.40 4.22 -9.26
CA ASN A 235 7.16 4.92 -8.23
C ASN A 235 6.53 6.28 -7.91
N GLN A 236 6.74 6.78 -6.71
CA GLN A 236 6.24 8.06 -6.26
C GLN A 236 7.39 9.06 -6.12
N THR A 237 7.26 10.22 -6.75
CA THR A 237 8.22 11.31 -6.57
C THR A 237 8.02 12.01 -5.23
N ARG A 238 8.98 12.87 -4.85
CA ARG A 238 8.93 13.62 -3.61
C ARG A 238 7.72 14.56 -3.48
N ASP A 239 7.19 15.03 -4.60
CA ASP A 239 5.96 15.85 -4.65
C ASP A 239 4.66 15.03 -4.65
N GLY A 240 4.76 13.71 -4.47
CA GLY A 240 3.63 12.81 -4.31
C GLY A 240 2.99 12.31 -5.60
N LYS A 241 3.56 12.60 -6.77
CA LYS A 241 3.04 12.10 -8.05
C LYS A 241 3.48 10.66 -8.30
N MET A 242 2.55 9.85 -8.76
CA MET A 242 2.82 8.48 -9.20
C MET A 242 3.23 8.47 -10.67
N TYR A 243 4.34 7.79 -10.95
CA TYR A 243 4.82 7.53 -12.31
C TYR A 243 4.78 6.04 -12.58
N LYS A 244 4.39 5.68 -13.80
CA LYS A 244 4.56 4.34 -14.35
C LYS A 244 5.56 4.40 -15.48
N TYR A 245 6.55 3.52 -15.43
CA TYR A 245 7.55 3.38 -16.46
C TYR A 245 7.97 1.91 -16.60
N PRO A 246 8.43 1.48 -17.80
CA PRO A 246 8.88 0.11 -18.00
C PRO A 246 10.30 -0.09 -17.47
N LEU A 247 10.64 -1.32 -17.06
CA LEU A 247 12.03 -1.69 -16.76
C LEU A 247 12.87 -1.73 -18.02
N PHE A 248 12.28 -2.11 -19.15
CA PHE A 248 12.96 -2.37 -20.40
C PHE A 248 12.53 -1.41 -21.49
N ASN A 249 13.49 -0.94 -22.29
CA ASN A 249 13.18 -0.31 -23.57
C ASN A 249 12.48 -1.30 -24.52
N LYS A 250 12.89 -2.57 -24.43
CA LYS A 250 12.28 -3.70 -25.09
C LYS A 250 12.55 -4.95 -24.28
N ILE A 251 11.51 -5.64 -23.86
CA ILE A 251 11.63 -6.90 -23.11
C ILE A 251 12.43 -7.91 -23.97
N PRO A 252 13.47 -8.55 -23.41
CA PRO A 252 14.20 -9.61 -24.08
C PRO A 252 13.28 -10.80 -24.40
N ASN A 253 13.49 -11.47 -25.53
CA ASN A 253 12.73 -12.68 -25.88
C ASN A 253 12.98 -13.85 -24.92
N GLU A 254 14.11 -13.86 -24.24
CA GLU A 254 14.51 -14.84 -23.22
C GLU A 254 15.13 -14.10 -22.03
N VAL A 255 14.74 -14.49 -20.83
CA VAL A 255 15.34 -13.99 -19.58
C VAL A 255 15.84 -15.19 -18.76
N GLU A 256 16.97 -15.01 -18.09
CA GLU A 256 17.49 -15.99 -17.14
C GLU A 256 16.98 -15.61 -15.74
N VAL A 257 15.93 -16.31 -15.28
CA VAL A 257 15.33 -16.10 -13.96
C VAL A 257 16.19 -16.76 -12.90
N CYS A 258 16.47 -16.02 -11.84
CA CYS A 258 17.35 -16.36 -10.75
C CYS A 258 16.53 -16.55 -9.47
N PHE A 259 16.30 -17.79 -9.07
CA PHE A 259 15.64 -18.14 -7.81
C PHE A 259 16.68 -18.24 -6.69
N PRO A 260 16.54 -17.53 -5.58
CA PRO A 260 17.53 -17.56 -4.52
C PRO A 260 17.67 -18.97 -3.95
N LYS A 261 18.91 -19.38 -3.68
CA LYS A 261 19.21 -20.57 -2.88
C LYS A 261 19.16 -20.18 -1.40
N LYS A 262 18.87 -21.15 -0.55
CA LYS A 262 18.99 -20.94 0.89
C LYS A 262 20.43 -20.60 1.24
N LEU A 263 20.62 -19.43 1.82
CA LEU A 263 21.93 -18.99 2.27
C LEU A 263 22.42 -19.77 3.49
N PRO A 264 23.75 -19.80 3.73
CA PRO A 264 24.27 -20.30 4.99
C PRO A 264 23.67 -19.56 6.18
N LYS A 265 23.55 -20.25 7.32
CA LYS A 265 22.94 -19.67 8.53
C LYS A 265 23.56 -18.30 8.87
N HIS A 266 22.70 -17.31 9.12
CA HIS A 266 23.05 -15.92 9.41
C HIS A 266 23.65 -15.10 8.26
N TYR A 267 23.71 -15.61 7.05
CA TYR A 267 24.09 -14.81 5.87
C TYR A 267 22.85 -14.24 5.18
N GLU A 268 22.96 -12.99 4.73
CA GLU A 268 21.92 -12.26 3.98
C GLU A 268 22.46 -11.69 2.67
N ASP A 269 21.59 -11.50 1.67
CA ASP A 269 21.90 -10.79 0.43
C ASP A 269 21.89 -9.28 0.69
N VAL A 270 23.00 -8.62 0.38
CA VAL A 270 23.15 -7.17 0.60
C VAL A 270 22.81 -6.36 -0.66
N TYR A 271 22.33 -7.00 -1.71
CA TYR A 271 21.98 -6.37 -3.01
C TYR A 271 23.11 -5.58 -3.68
N VAL A 272 24.37 -5.80 -3.29
CA VAL A 272 25.54 -5.25 -3.97
C VAL A 272 26.01 -6.25 -5.02
N ARG A 273 26.18 -5.76 -6.24
CA ARG A 273 26.64 -6.57 -7.39
C ARG A 273 28.04 -6.14 -7.79
N ARG A 274 28.89 -7.09 -8.13
CA ARG A 274 30.27 -6.84 -8.58
C ARG A 274 30.53 -7.57 -9.88
N VAL A 275 31.37 -6.99 -10.71
CA VAL A 275 31.96 -7.70 -11.85
C VAL A 275 33.27 -8.31 -11.39
N GLY A 276 33.30 -9.63 -11.31
CA GLY A 276 34.51 -10.41 -10.95
C GLY A 276 35.58 -10.35 -12.06
N LYS A 277 36.76 -10.88 -11.74
CA LYS A 277 37.92 -10.91 -12.67
C LYS A 277 37.62 -11.60 -14.00
N ASN A 278 36.69 -12.53 -14.01
CA ASN A 278 36.26 -13.27 -15.22
C ASN A 278 35.15 -12.53 -16.00
N GLY A 279 34.75 -11.33 -15.57
CA GLY A 279 33.65 -10.59 -16.18
C GLY A 279 32.25 -11.13 -15.82
N GLU A 280 32.13 -12.08 -14.91
CA GLU A 280 30.86 -12.60 -14.39
C GLU A 280 30.33 -11.71 -13.28
N LEU A 281 29.01 -11.65 -13.16
CA LEU A 281 28.35 -10.96 -12.04
C LEU A 281 28.51 -11.79 -10.76
N GLU A 282 28.88 -11.12 -9.69
CA GLU A 282 28.97 -11.67 -8.33
C GLU A 282 27.98 -10.95 -7.41
N CYS A 283 27.39 -11.70 -6.49
CA CYS A 283 26.49 -11.18 -5.46
C CYS A 283 27.23 -11.10 -4.13
N ARG A 284 26.97 -10.04 -3.37
CA ARG A 284 27.55 -9.88 -2.02
C ARG A 284 26.61 -10.47 -0.99
N MET A 285 27.16 -11.29 -0.09
CA MET A 285 26.49 -11.72 1.12
C MET A 285 27.30 -11.32 2.35
N GLU A 286 26.60 -10.97 3.41
CA GLU A 286 27.18 -10.64 4.71
C GLU A 286 26.55 -11.50 5.81
N LYS A 287 27.31 -11.74 6.86
CA LYS A 287 26.83 -12.46 8.02
C LYS A 287 26.30 -11.47 9.06
N TYR A 288 25.08 -11.74 9.56
CA TYR A 288 24.42 -10.96 10.58
C TYR A 288 24.30 -11.75 11.89
N LEU A 289 24.65 -11.12 13.00
CA LEU A 289 24.44 -11.62 14.34
C LEU A 289 23.66 -10.56 15.13
N ASN A 290 22.50 -10.93 15.64
CA ASN A 290 21.63 -10.01 16.40
C ASN A 290 21.29 -8.72 15.62
N GLU A 291 20.98 -8.83 14.34
CA GLU A 291 20.67 -7.73 13.41
C GLU A 291 21.84 -6.79 13.08
N GLU A 292 23.05 -7.10 13.56
CA GLU A 292 24.26 -6.35 13.22
C GLU A 292 25.15 -7.15 12.26
N ALA A 293 25.68 -6.47 11.23
CA ALA A 293 26.62 -7.08 10.30
C ALA A 293 27.95 -7.41 11.00
N GLU A 294 28.41 -8.66 10.89
CA GLU A 294 29.67 -9.09 11.44
C GLU A 294 30.83 -8.48 10.63
N PRO A 295 31.76 -7.71 11.25
CA PRO A 295 32.84 -7.07 10.52
C PRO A 295 33.69 -8.07 9.72
N ASN A 296 34.04 -7.71 8.48
CA ASN A 296 34.82 -8.53 7.55
C ASN A 296 34.19 -9.89 7.20
N SER A 297 32.89 -10.04 7.35
CA SER A 297 32.17 -11.27 6.96
C SER A 297 31.70 -11.27 5.51
N GLU A 298 31.85 -10.14 4.81
CA GLU A 298 31.44 -9.99 3.43
C GLU A 298 32.11 -11.02 2.49
N ARG A 299 31.29 -11.59 1.62
CA ARG A 299 31.74 -12.51 0.58
C ARG A 299 31.06 -12.18 -0.74
N PHE A 300 31.86 -12.22 -1.81
CA PHE A 300 31.34 -12.15 -3.15
C PHE A 300 31.38 -13.54 -3.77
N VAL A 301 30.24 -13.98 -4.27
CA VAL A 301 30.09 -15.28 -4.92
C VAL A 301 29.47 -15.09 -6.30
N PRO A 302 29.88 -15.90 -7.31
CA PRO A 302 29.23 -15.87 -8.63
C PRO A 302 27.72 -16.04 -8.50
N TYR A 303 26.92 -15.26 -9.26
CA TYR A 303 25.47 -15.32 -9.14
C TYR A 303 24.89 -16.73 -9.35
N LYS A 304 25.51 -17.56 -10.17
CA LYS A 304 25.12 -18.98 -10.38
C LYS A 304 25.30 -19.88 -9.15
N GLU A 305 26.20 -19.51 -8.26
CA GLU A 305 26.33 -20.19 -6.97
C GLU A 305 25.29 -19.73 -5.99
N PHE A 306 24.90 -18.47 -6.09
CA PHE A 306 23.90 -17.81 -5.24
C PHE A 306 22.47 -18.18 -5.65
N TYR A 307 22.19 -18.33 -6.94
CA TYR A 307 20.87 -18.60 -7.49
C TYR A 307 20.76 -19.95 -8.22
N ASN A 308 19.54 -20.51 -8.19
CA ASN A 308 19.10 -21.52 -9.15
C ASN A 308 18.57 -20.81 -10.39
N THR A 309 19.21 -20.95 -11.52
CA THR A 309 18.81 -20.22 -12.73
C THR A 309 17.93 -21.05 -13.66
N ARG A 310 16.99 -20.39 -14.33
CA ARG A 310 16.12 -20.97 -15.36
C ARG A 310 15.95 -19.99 -16.52
N LYS A 311 16.17 -20.45 -17.72
CA LYS A 311 15.86 -19.68 -18.93
C LYS A 311 14.38 -19.78 -19.23
N ILE A 312 13.74 -18.64 -19.40
CA ILE A 312 12.31 -18.52 -19.69
C ILE A 312 12.14 -17.70 -20.96
N THR A 313 11.46 -18.30 -21.94
CA THR A 313 11.13 -17.63 -23.20
C THR A 313 9.82 -16.85 -23.07
N ILE A 314 9.79 -15.62 -23.54
CA ILE A 314 8.66 -14.71 -23.44
C ILE A 314 7.93 -14.66 -24.78
N GLY A 315 6.62 -15.02 -24.78
CA GLY A 315 5.80 -15.03 -25.98
C GLY A 315 5.24 -13.67 -26.36
N LYS A 316 4.80 -12.92 -25.36
CA LYS A 316 4.20 -11.60 -25.57
C LYS A 316 4.22 -10.76 -24.30
N THR A 317 4.30 -9.45 -24.48
CA THR A 317 4.04 -8.45 -23.44
C THR A 317 2.56 -8.14 -23.39
N LEU A 318 2.00 -8.11 -22.19
CA LEU A 318 0.61 -7.79 -21.91
C LEU A 318 0.48 -6.27 -21.64
N ASP A 319 -0.61 -5.69 -22.15
CA ASP A 319 -0.97 -4.29 -21.86
C ASP A 319 -1.73 -4.15 -20.53
N LYS A 320 -2.34 -5.25 -20.06
CA LYS A 320 -3.12 -5.32 -18.82
C LYS A 320 -2.81 -6.60 -18.06
N ALA A 321 -2.88 -6.51 -16.74
CA ALA A 321 -2.78 -7.69 -15.89
C ALA A 321 -3.90 -8.71 -16.20
N PRO A 322 -3.64 -10.01 -16.06
CA PRO A 322 -4.70 -11.02 -16.10
C PRO A 322 -5.71 -10.84 -14.97
N PHE A 323 -6.88 -11.47 -15.11
CA PHE A 323 -7.98 -11.39 -14.17
C PHE A 323 -7.55 -11.57 -12.71
N GLY A 324 -7.83 -10.57 -11.87
CA GLY A 324 -7.57 -10.56 -10.44
C GLY A 324 -6.08 -10.49 -10.04
N MET A 325 -5.16 -10.29 -11.01
CA MET A 325 -3.72 -10.25 -10.77
C MET A 325 -3.13 -8.82 -10.85
N GLU A 326 -3.97 -7.81 -10.78
CA GLU A 326 -3.56 -6.41 -10.87
C GLU A 326 -2.66 -6.01 -9.70
N ASN A 327 -2.79 -6.65 -8.55
CA ASN A 327 -1.91 -6.43 -7.39
C ASN A 327 -0.52 -7.03 -7.54
N GLU A 328 -0.33 -7.95 -8.48
CA GLU A 328 0.97 -8.56 -8.75
C GLU A 328 1.83 -7.72 -9.72
N VAL A 329 1.23 -6.71 -10.34
CA VAL A 329 1.90 -5.85 -11.32
C VAL A 329 2.17 -4.44 -10.75
N GLY A 330 3.15 -3.77 -11.31
CA GLY A 330 3.51 -2.40 -10.91
C GLY A 330 4.75 -2.29 -10.03
N SER A 331 5.37 -3.43 -9.68
CA SER A 331 6.63 -3.48 -8.93
C SER A 331 7.80 -4.00 -9.76
N GLY A 332 7.62 -4.09 -11.09
CA GLY A 332 8.67 -4.55 -11.99
C GLY A 332 8.20 -5.42 -13.13
N LEU A 333 9.07 -6.31 -13.58
CA LEU A 333 8.75 -7.33 -14.55
C LEU A 333 7.95 -8.45 -13.86
N VAL A 334 6.78 -8.77 -14.40
CA VAL A 334 5.99 -9.93 -13.97
C VAL A 334 5.96 -10.96 -15.09
N LEU A 335 6.32 -12.19 -14.77
CA LEU A 335 6.23 -13.33 -15.67
C LEU A 335 5.04 -14.20 -15.26
N PHE A 336 4.07 -14.31 -16.15
CA PHE A 336 2.92 -15.20 -16.01
C PHE A 336 3.21 -16.52 -16.74
N LEU A 337 3.21 -17.62 -16.01
CA LEU A 337 3.46 -18.95 -16.51
C LEU A 337 2.24 -19.85 -16.22
N PRO A 338 2.00 -20.90 -17.02
CA PRO A 338 0.98 -21.87 -16.68
C PRO A 338 1.40 -22.75 -15.50
N GLU A 339 0.47 -23.15 -14.66
CA GLU A 339 0.71 -24.05 -13.52
C GLU A 339 1.46 -25.33 -13.93
N ARG A 340 1.16 -25.90 -15.10
CA ARG A 340 1.84 -27.09 -15.63
C ARG A 340 3.35 -26.93 -15.78
N ALA A 341 3.85 -25.70 -15.85
CA ALA A 341 5.30 -25.43 -15.92
C ALA A 341 5.96 -25.33 -14.51
N MET A 342 5.17 -25.21 -13.44
CA MET A 342 5.68 -24.93 -12.10
C MET A 342 6.68 -25.98 -11.60
N ALA A 343 6.37 -27.27 -11.77
CA ALA A 343 7.26 -28.34 -11.32
C ALA A 343 8.64 -28.36 -12.04
N LYS A 344 8.68 -27.85 -13.29
CA LYS A 344 9.91 -27.78 -14.09
C LYS A 344 10.73 -26.53 -13.77
N ILE A 345 10.06 -25.40 -13.49
CA ILE A 345 10.68 -24.07 -13.40
C ILE A 345 11.02 -23.71 -11.95
N CYS A 346 10.07 -23.91 -11.03
CA CYS A 346 10.24 -23.55 -9.63
C CYS A 346 11.14 -24.57 -8.92
N PRO A 347 12.25 -24.14 -8.29
CA PRO A 347 13.09 -25.02 -7.49
C PRO A 347 12.34 -25.61 -6.30
N ALA A 348 12.78 -26.78 -5.84
CA ALA A 348 12.29 -27.37 -4.61
C ALA A 348 12.62 -26.49 -3.39
N GLY A 349 11.72 -26.45 -2.41
CA GLY A 349 11.93 -25.71 -1.15
C GLY A 349 11.49 -24.23 -1.20
N ILE A 350 11.02 -23.74 -2.34
CA ILE A 350 10.36 -22.43 -2.40
C ILE A 350 8.91 -22.59 -1.97
N GLU A 351 8.52 -21.83 -0.96
CA GLU A 351 7.14 -21.76 -0.48
C GLU A 351 6.23 -21.11 -1.53
N LYS A 352 5.00 -21.56 -1.57
CA LYS A 352 4.01 -21.11 -2.56
C LYS A 352 2.73 -20.73 -1.84
N LEU A 353 2.24 -19.55 -2.17
CA LEU A 353 0.94 -19.06 -1.73
C LEU A 353 -0.05 -19.27 -2.86
N MET A 354 -1.13 -20.00 -2.61
CA MET A 354 -2.24 -20.12 -3.55
C MET A 354 -3.20 -18.96 -3.33
N VAL A 355 -3.46 -18.20 -4.37
CA VAL A 355 -4.41 -17.10 -4.36
C VAL A 355 -5.59 -17.47 -5.25
N MET A 356 -6.76 -17.52 -4.65
CA MET A 356 -8.03 -17.90 -5.28
C MET A 356 -8.84 -16.64 -5.52
N LEU A 357 -9.39 -16.50 -6.71
CA LEU A 357 -10.06 -15.30 -7.22
C LEU A 357 -11.50 -15.62 -7.61
N TYR A 358 -12.43 -14.77 -7.21
CA TYR A 358 -13.85 -14.99 -7.49
C TYR A 358 -14.53 -13.69 -7.87
N ASN A 359 -15.45 -13.77 -8.86
CA ASN A 359 -16.47 -12.76 -9.07
C ASN A 359 -17.81 -13.29 -8.58
N SER A 360 -18.68 -12.41 -8.13
CA SER A 360 -19.95 -12.76 -7.55
C SER A 360 -21.04 -11.75 -7.91
N ASP A 361 -22.28 -12.25 -8.04
CA ASP A 361 -23.47 -11.39 -8.18
C ASP A 361 -23.76 -10.56 -6.92
N ASN A 362 -23.34 -11.07 -5.74
CA ASN A 362 -23.45 -10.40 -4.44
C ASN A 362 -22.21 -10.71 -3.60
N PRO A 363 -21.12 -9.91 -3.72
CA PRO A 363 -19.86 -10.20 -3.06
C PRO A 363 -19.97 -10.35 -1.54
N THR A 364 -20.75 -9.50 -0.87
CA THR A 364 -20.93 -9.53 0.58
C THR A 364 -21.58 -10.83 1.06
N GLU A 365 -22.70 -11.24 0.46
CA GLU A 365 -23.39 -12.49 0.84
C GLU A 365 -22.54 -13.72 0.50
N THR A 366 -21.83 -13.66 -0.64
CA THR A 366 -20.99 -14.78 -1.07
C THR A 366 -19.76 -14.92 -0.17
N SER A 367 -19.12 -13.82 0.23
CA SER A 367 -17.98 -13.85 1.15
C SER A 367 -18.36 -14.41 2.53
N GLU A 368 -19.55 -14.07 3.07
CA GLU A 368 -20.05 -14.65 4.31
C GLU A 368 -20.19 -16.19 4.23
N LYS A 369 -20.72 -16.69 3.10
CA LYS A 369 -20.83 -18.14 2.85
C LYS A 369 -19.46 -18.79 2.70
N MET A 370 -18.52 -18.12 2.02
CA MET A 370 -17.14 -18.60 1.89
C MET A 370 -16.41 -18.64 3.22
N CYS A 371 -16.65 -17.67 4.13
CA CYS A 371 -16.13 -17.72 5.50
C CYS A 371 -16.60 -18.99 6.21
N GLN A 372 -17.87 -19.38 6.09
CA GLN A 372 -18.36 -20.62 6.69
C GLN A 372 -17.69 -21.87 6.11
N VAL A 373 -17.38 -21.85 4.78
CA VAL A 373 -16.64 -22.96 4.15
C VAL A 373 -15.21 -23.00 4.68
N LEU A 374 -14.54 -21.84 4.85
CA LEU A 374 -13.19 -21.75 5.38
C LEU A 374 -13.14 -22.28 6.83
N GLU A 375 -14.02 -21.82 7.69
CA GLU A 375 -14.12 -22.28 9.08
C GLU A 375 -14.36 -23.79 9.19
N ASN A 376 -15.24 -24.34 8.34
CA ASN A 376 -15.52 -25.78 8.29
C ASN A 376 -14.31 -26.62 7.78
N ASN A 377 -13.30 -26.00 7.24
CA ASN A 377 -12.05 -26.64 6.77
C ASN A 377 -10.83 -26.20 7.59
N ASP A 378 -11.02 -25.66 8.80
CA ASP A 378 -9.97 -25.20 9.70
C ASP A 378 -9.02 -24.15 9.07
N ARG A 379 -9.58 -23.29 8.20
CA ARG A 379 -8.85 -22.17 7.55
C ARG A 379 -9.23 -20.83 8.17
N SER A 380 -8.25 -19.94 8.24
CA SER A 380 -8.46 -18.58 8.73
C SER A 380 -9.35 -17.77 7.78
N THR A 381 -10.39 -17.14 8.30
CA THR A 381 -11.23 -16.19 7.56
C THR A 381 -10.52 -14.85 7.32
N GLY A 382 -9.45 -14.56 8.06
CA GLY A 382 -8.63 -13.36 7.86
C GLY A 382 -7.88 -13.32 6.53
N ASN A 383 -7.84 -14.43 5.80
CA ASN A 383 -7.23 -14.55 4.47
C ASN A 383 -8.23 -14.28 3.32
N LEU A 384 -9.48 -13.95 3.64
CA LEU A 384 -10.50 -13.57 2.66
C LEU A 384 -10.63 -12.04 2.62
N TYR A 385 -10.56 -11.48 1.42
CA TYR A 385 -10.68 -10.05 1.13
C TYR A 385 -11.79 -9.84 0.09
N ASN A 386 -12.70 -8.91 0.34
CA ASN A 386 -13.81 -8.51 -0.55
C ASN A 386 -13.94 -6.98 -0.61
#